data_3ad4c3b1c2705e9fa7468104a470162b
#
_entry.id   3ad4c3b1c2705e9fa7468104a470162b
#
_cell.length_a   1.000
_cell.length_b   1.000
_cell.length_c   1.000
_cell.angle_alpha   90.00
_cell.angle_beta   90.00
_cell.angle_gamma   90.00
#
_symmetry.space_group_name_H-M   'P 1'
#
loop_
_entity.id
_entity.type
_entity.pdbx_description
1 polymer ?
#
loop_
_entity_poly.entity_id
_entity_poly.type
_entity_poly.pdbx_seq_one_letter_code
_entity_poly.pdbx_strand_id
1 'polypeptide(L)'
;MSGLRARVVVERPRFRVDVEIDADAGETVAVMGPSGAGKSTLLEALAGLVPLDGGEIAVAGRTVERAAVPRVRTPPMQRGVVLLGQDPRLFPHLSARENVAFGPRASGVPAAQARAEADAWLDRVGLGGTGARMPRELSGGEQQRVAIARALSASPRVVLLDEPLVALDPVTASAIRGMLREQLAGTTTVAVTHDAGDAIALAERLFVVEAGTVVQSGGVREVLRAPASAFVASIADMNRMPGVAARGAWRGAAGQVLTSADAASTALAAGDGVGLAAVFRPGDVRIVGAAGENAWSATVVGVEPTLSGARVRTTAGAVDVRETSVSVGEALWLQIDPARVRFVAVPATSG
;
A
#
# COMPACT_ATOMS: atom_id res chain seq x y z
N MET A 1 9.15 -19.09 10.95
CA MET A 1 9.87 -18.24 11.96
C MET A 1 9.56 -16.80 11.63
N SER A 2 9.24 -15.96 12.61
CA SER A 2 8.90 -14.54 12.38
C SER A 2 10.12 -13.76 11.88
N GLY A 3 9.98 -13.06 10.75
CA GLY A 3 10.99 -12.14 10.21
C GLY A 3 10.95 -10.78 10.91
N LEU A 4 9.74 -10.24 11.08
CA LEU A 4 9.47 -8.98 11.79
C LEU A 4 8.20 -9.14 12.63
N ARG A 5 8.22 -8.64 13.86
CA ARG A 5 7.02 -8.36 14.67
C ARG A 5 7.19 -7.01 15.31
N ALA A 6 6.17 -6.18 15.19
CA ALA A 6 6.24 -4.84 15.73
C ALA A 6 4.86 -4.36 16.20
N ARG A 7 4.80 -3.87 17.43
CA ARG A 7 3.80 -2.93 17.87
C ARG A 7 4.49 -1.59 18.07
N VAL A 8 4.14 -0.63 17.25
CA VAL A 8 4.74 0.71 17.22
C VAL A 8 3.74 1.70 17.80
N VAL A 9 4.05 2.23 18.97
CA VAL A 9 3.31 3.35 19.55
C VAL A 9 4.23 4.56 19.58
N VAL A 10 3.85 5.62 18.86
CA VAL A 10 4.57 6.90 18.79
C VAL A 10 3.57 8.03 19.00
N GLU A 11 3.80 8.83 20.03
CA GLU A 11 3.00 10.01 20.36
C GLU A 11 3.56 11.26 19.68
N ARG A 12 2.68 12.04 19.07
CA ARG A 12 2.98 13.35 18.51
C ARG A 12 1.95 14.36 19.04
N PRO A 13 2.24 15.65 19.08
CA PRO A 13 1.32 16.65 19.69
C PRO A 13 -0.11 16.66 19.13
N ARG A 14 -0.29 16.19 17.89
CA ARG A 14 -1.61 16.18 17.20
C ARG A 14 -1.95 14.83 16.57
N PHE A 15 -1.16 13.79 16.84
CA PHE A 15 -1.27 12.53 16.12
C PHE A 15 -0.60 11.41 16.91
N ARG A 16 -1.27 10.26 17.01
CA ARG A 16 -0.75 9.05 17.61
C ARG A 16 -0.68 7.96 16.56
N VAL A 17 0.45 7.28 16.48
CA VAL A 17 0.58 6.01 15.77
C VAL A 17 0.48 4.90 16.81
N ASP A 18 -0.44 3.94 16.61
CA ASP A 18 -0.54 2.69 17.37
C ASP A 18 -0.82 1.58 16.36
N VAL A 19 0.24 1.08 15.77
CA VAL A 19 0.20 0.13 14.65
C VAL A 19 0.87 -1.17 15.07
N GLU A 20 0.16 -2.28 14.85
CA GLU A 20 0.70 -3.63 14.98
C GLU A 20 0.84 -4.25 13.59
N ILE A 21 2.06 -4.67 13.25
CA ILE A 21 2.36 -5.38 12.02
C ILE A 21 3.30 -6.55 12.28
N ASP A 22 3.17 -7.58 11.48
CA ASP A 22 4.05 -8.73 11.45
C ASP A 22 4.37 -9.11 10.00
N ALA A 23 5.52 -9.70 9.79
CA ALA A 23 5.90 -10.35 8.54
C ALA A 23 6.69 -11.62 8.86
N ASP A 24 6.38 -12.70 8.17
CA ASP A 24 7.16 -13.92 8.28
C ASP A 24 8.54 -13.78 7.65
N ALA A 25 9.45 -14.71 7.97
CA ALA A 25 10.77 -14.69 7.38
C ALA A 25 10.69 -14.86 5.86
N GLY A 26 11.18 -13.86 5.13
CA GLY A 26 11.14 -13.82 3.67
C GLY A 26 9.83 -13.32 3.06
N GLU A 27 8.84 -12.95 3.88
CA GLU A 27 7.58 -12.39 3.41
C GLU A 27 7.74 -10.90 3.09
N THR A 28 7.09 -10.46 2.02
CA THR A 28 6.89 -9.04 1.73
C THR A 28 5.48 -8.62 2.12
N VAL A 29 5.37 -7.64 3.01
CA VAL A 29 4.10 -7.02 3.38
C VAL A 29 4.04 -5.58 2.86
N ALA A 30 2.90 -5.18 2.32
CA ALA A 30 2.64 -3.81 1.94
C ALA A 30 1.95 -3.05 3.06
N VAL A 31 2.23 -1.75 3.17
CA VAL A 31 1.51 -0.81 4.04
C VAL A 31 0.97 0.32 3.18
N MET A 32 -0.34 0.51 3.19
CA MET A 32 -1.02 1.59 2.47
C MET A 32 -1.81 2.46 3.46
N GLY A 33 -2.16 3.66 3.03
CA GLY A 33 -2.96 4.57 3.84
C GLY A 33 -2.89 5.99 3.29
N PRO A 34 -3.84 6.88 3.62
CA PRO A 34 -3.83 8.26 3.17
C PRO A 34 -2.58 9.02 3.62
N SER A 35 -2.34 10.18 3.01
CA SER A 35 -1.26 11.07 3.46
C SER A 35 -1.49 11.46 4.92
N GLY A 36 -0.42 11.45 5.73
CA GLY A 36 -0.52 11.73 7.16
C GLY A 36 -1.01 10.56 8.03
N ALA A 37 -1.29 9.37 7.49
CA ALA A 37 -1.73 8.21 8.27
C ALA A 37 -0.69 7.62 9.23
N GLY A 38 0.58 8.07 9.17
CA GLY A 38 1.66 7.61 10.06
C GLY A 38 2.62 6.59 9.44
N LYS A 39 2.50 6.30 8.14
CA LYS A 39 3.32 5.28 7.45
C LYS A 39 4.83 5.55 7.56
N SER A 40 5.28 6.77 7.29
CA SER A 40 6.70 7.12 7.40
C SER A 40 7.18 7.05 8.85
N THR A 41 6.35 7.49 9.83
CA THR A 41 6.66 7.33 11.27
C THR A 41 6.82 5.86 11.65
N LEU A 42 5.97 4.97 11.12
CA LEU A 42 6.10 3.53 11.29
C LEU A 42 7.45 3.03 10.77
N LEU A 43 7.81 3.37 9.50
CA LEU A 43 9.10 2.95 8.92
C LEU A 43 10.30 3.52 9.69
N GLU A 44 10.24 4.79 10.09
CA GLU A 44 11.29 5.43 10.88
C GLU A 44 11.47 4.77 12.26
N ALA A 45 10.37 4.38 12.93
CA ALA A 45 10.41 3.64 14.18
C ALA A 45 11.03 2.24 13.99
N LEU A 46 10.62 1.50 12.95
CA LEU A 46 11.21 0.20 12.62
C LEU A 46 12.71 0.30 12.33
N ALA A 47 13.13 1.35 11.63
CA ALA A 47 14.54 1.64 11.35
C ALA A 47 15.32 2.12 12.60
N GLY A 48 14.63 2.57 13.67
CA GLY A 48 15.24 3.10 14.88
C GLY A 48 15.61 4.57 14.83
N LEU A 49 15.07 5.29 13.86
CA LEU A 49 15.26 6.73 13.70
C LEU A 49 14.34 7.52 14.67
N VAL A 50 13.17 6.96 14.97
CA VAL A 50 12.20 7.49 15.94
C VAL A 50 12.07 6.50 17.08
N PRO A 51 12.19 6.93 18.37
CA PRO A 51 11.99 6.07 19.51
C PRO A 51 10.51 5.73 19.70
N LEU A 52 10.24 4.55 20.29
CA LEU A 52 8.91 4.17 20.73
C LEU A 52 8.54 4.85 22.06
N ASP A 53 7.30 5.34 22.15
CA ASP A 53 6.64 5.71 23.40
C ASP A 53 5.97 4.50 24.05
N GLY A 54 5.56 3.49 23.27
CA GLY A 54 5.02 2.21 23.71
C GLY A 54 5.24 1.10 22.69
N GLY A 55 5.04 -0.13 23.11
CA GLY A 55 5.17 -1.30 22.25
C GLY A 55 6.59 -1.89 22.19
N GLU A 56 6.82 -2.74 21.19
CA GLU A 56 8.06 -3.50 21.00
C GLU A 56 8.27 -3.81 19.51
N ILE A 57 9.55 -3.86 19.10
CA ILE A 57 9.98 -4.28 17.77
C ILE A 57 10.96 -5.45 17.92
N ALA A 58 10.68 -6.57 17.24
CA ALA A 58 11.56 -7.71 17.13
C ALA A 58 11.88 -8.02 15.66
N VAL A 59 13.16 -8.19 15.35
CA VAL A 59 13.71 -8.50 14.04
C VAL A 59 14.38 -9.87 14.10
N ALA A 60 13.96 -10.81 13.27
CA ALA A 60 14.45 -12.20 13.24
C ALA A 60 14.46 -12.84 14.64
N GLY A 61 13.40 -12.64 15.42
CA GLY A 61 13.24 -13.17 16.78
C GLY A 61 13.99 -12.42 17.87
N ARG A 62 14.80 -11.40 17.53
CA ARG A 62 15.54 -10.58 18.51
C ARG A 62 14.80 -9.26 18.74
N THR A 63 14.46 -8.95 19.99
CA THR A 63 13.96 -7.63 20.37
C THR A 63 15.03 -6.57 20.11
N VAL A 64 14.73 -5.60 19.25
CA VAL A 64 15.61 -4.47 18.89
C VAL A 64 15.16 -3.16 19.53
N GLU A 65 13.89 -3.05 19.89
CA GLU A 65 13.36 -1.93 20.68
C GLU A 65 12.22 -2.40 21.56
N ARG A 66 12.15 -1.88 22.78
CA ARG A 66 11.05 -2.06 23.75
C ARG A 66 10.94 -0.81 24.62
N ALA A 67 9.75 -0.21 24.65
CA ALA A 67 9.49 0.96 25.47
C ALA A 67 9.30 0.61 26.96
N ALA A 68 8.72 -0.57 27.26
CA ALA A 68 8.51 -1.05 28.61
C ALA A 68 9.82 -1.53 29.28
N VAL A 69 9.82 -1.60 30.61
CA VAL A 69 10.94 -2.10 31.41
C VAL A 69 11.03 -3.64 31.33
N PRO A 70 12.20 -4.23 31.07
CA PRO A 70 13.47 -3.57 30.79
C PRO A 70 13.50 -2.94 29.39
N ARG A 71 13.84 -1.66 29.31
CA ARG A 71 13.96 -0.95 28.04
C ARG A 71 15.08 -1.53 27.17
N VAL A 72 14.78 -1.66 25.87
CA VAL A 72 15.76 -2.05 24.87
C VAL A 72 15.76 -0.99 23.77
N ARG A 73 16.93 -0.52 23.37
CA ARG A 73 17.08 0.39 22.23
C ARG A 73 18.37 0.09 21.49
N THR A 74 18.28 -0.76 20.48
CA THR A 74 19.39 -1.07 19.58
C THR A 74 19.58 0.07 18.58
N PRO A 75 20.80 0.61 18.41
CA PRO A 75 21.09 1.61 17.39
C PRO A 75 20.71 1.14 15.97
N PRO A 76 20.30 2.04 15.06
CA PRO A 76 19.85 1.68 13.70
C PRO A 76 20.81 0.72 12.97
N MET A 77 22.12 1.01 12.99
CA MET A 77 23.16 0.22 12.32
C MET A 77 23.29 -1.21 12.84
N GLN A 78 22.75 -1.53 14.01
CA GLN A 78 22.84 -2.86 14.64
C GLN A 78 21.52 -3.62 14.62
N ARG A 79 20.46 -3.05 14.01
CA ARG A 79 19.12 -3.69 13.91
C ARG A 79 19.05 -4.75 12.82
N GLY A 80 19.96 -4.71 11.83
CA GLY A 80 19.85 -5.52 10.62
C GLY A 80 18.71 -5.06 9.70
N VAL A 81 18.29 -3.81 9.82
CA VAL A 81 17.21 -3.18 9.06
C VAL A 81 17.79 -2.12 8.15
N VAL A 82 17.39 -2.09 6.88
CA VAL A 82 17.76 -1.04 5.94
C VAL A 82 16.49 -0.33 5.48
N LEU A 83 16.49 0.99 5.54
CA LEU A 83 15.42 1.86 5.04
C LEU A 83 15.84 2.50 3.72
N LEU A 84 15.09 2.23 2.66
CA LEU A 84 15.11 2.97 1.41
C LEU A 84 13.96 3.99 1.44
N GLY A 85 14.30 5.27 1.61
CA GLY A 85 13.32 6.36 1.59
C GLY A 85 12.94 6.78 0.19
N GLN A 86 12.00 7.72 0.09
CA GLN A 86 11.53 8.30 -1.19
C GLN A 86 12.68 8.95 -1.96
N ASP A 87 13.55 9.71 -1.26
CA ASP A 87 14.75 10.28 -1.85
C ASP A 87 15.89 9.27 -1.87
N PRO A 88 16.67 9.18 -2.95
CA PRO A 88 17.82 8.28 -3.05
C PRO A 88 18.88 8.50 -1.98
N ARG A 89 19.07 9.74 -1.52
CA ARG A 89 20.04 10.17 -0.51
C ARG A 89 21.40 9.49 -0.70
N LEU A 90 21.91 9.53 -1.94
CA LEU A 90 23.25 9.03 -2.23
C LEU A 90 24.30 9.91 -1.57
N PHE A 91 25.43 9.30 -1.20
CA PHE A 91 26.58 10.04 -0.72
C PHE A 91 27.17 10.85 -1.89
N PRO A 92 27.10 12.19 -1.87
CA PRO A 92 27.41 13.02 -3.04
C PRO A 92 28.90 13.01 -3.43
N HIS A 93 29.76 12.63 -2.48
CA HIS A 93 31.21 12.54 -2.63
C HIS A 93 31.70 11.15 -3.02
N LEU A 94 30.80 10.17 -3.16
CA LEU A 94 31.09 8.80 -3.55
C LEU A 94 30.51 8.52 -4.94
N SER A 95 31.23 7.77 -5.77
CA SER A 95 30.70 7.28 -7.03
C SER A 95 29.55 6.28 -6.84
N ALA A 96 28.84 5.90 -7.91
CA ALA A 96 27.79 4.90 -7.85
C ALA A 96 28.30 3.58 -7.23
N ARG A 97 29.45 3.08 -7.68
CA ARG A 97 30.11 1.89 -7.12
C ARG A 97 30.42 2.04 -5.63
N GLU A 98 31.00 3.16 -5.22
CA GLU A 98 31.38 3.37 -3.82
C GLU A 98 30.12 3.56 -2.93
N ASN A 99 29.04 4.15 -3.46
CA ASN A 99 27.76 4.18 -2.77
C ASN A 99 27.24 2.76 -2.48
N VAL A 100 27.24 1.88 -3.47
CA VAL A 100 26.78 0.50 -3.31
C VAL A 100 27.74 -0.32 -2.43
N ALA A 101 29.04 -0.14 -2.58
CA ALA A 101 30.05 -0.82 -1.78
C ALA A 101 30.10 -0.36 -0.31
N PHE A 102 29.43 0.73 0.04
CA PHE A 102 29.53 1.34 1.38
C PHE A 102 29.06 0.38 2.50
N GLY A 103 27.90 -0.25 2.35
CA GLY A 103 27.35 -1.19 3.35
C GLY A 103 28.24 -2.40 3.60
N PRO A 104 28.61 -3.17 2.56
CA PRO A 104 29.56 -4.28 2.68
C PRO A 104 30.89 -3.88 3.31
N ARG A 105 31.48 -2.75 2.93
CA ARG A 105 32.73 -2.26 3.53
C ARG A 105 32.58 -1.91 5.01
N ALA A 106 31.46 -1.26 5.38
CA ALA A 106 31.17 -0.96 6.79
C ALA A 106 30.99 -2.24 7.63
N SER A 107 30.62 -3.36 6.99
CA SER A 107 30.51 -4.68 7.60
C SER A 107 31.82 -5.49 7.58
N GLY A 108 32.93 -4.90 7.11
CA GLY A 108 34.26 -5.53 7.13
C GLY A 108 34.63 -6.28 5.84
N VAL A 109 33.84 -6.23 4.78
CA VAL A 109 34.19 -6.85 3.49
C VAL A 109 35.37 -6.10 2.87
N PRO A 110 36.42 -6.79 2.37
CA PRO A 110 37.57 -6.16 1.73
C PRO A 110 37.15 -5.25 0.58
N ALA A 111 37.82 -4.09 0.44
CA ALA A 111 37.42 -3.06 -0.52
C ALA A 111 37.35 -3.53 -1.99
N ALA A 112 38.27 -4.39 -2.42
CA ALA A 112 38.26 -4.95 -3.78
C ALA A 112 37.03 -5.84 -4.01
N GLN A 113 36.71 -6.71 -3.05
CA GLN A 113 35.54 -7.58 -3.11
C GLN A 113 34.25 -6.76 -3.07
N ALA A 114 34.12 -5.80 -2.15
CA ALA A 114 32.94 -4.95 -2.03
C ALA A 114 32.66 -4.14 -3.33
N ARG A 115 33.72 -3.70 -4.04
CA ARG A 115 33.60 -3.03 -5.33
C ARG A 115 33.14 -3.98 -6.42
N ALA A 116 33.66 -5.19 -6.49
CA ALA A 116 33.23 -6.21 -7.45
C ALA A 116 31.76 -6.59 -7.24
N GLU A 117 31.33 -6.78 -5.99
CA GLU A 117 29.94 -7.02 -5.63
C GLU A 117 29.05 -5.81 -5.99
N ALA A 118 29.55 -4.58 -5.78
CA ALA A 118 28.84 -3.37 -6.16
C ALA A 118 28.62 -3.24 -7.67
N ASP A 119 29.60 -3.61 -8.48
CA ASP A 119 29.45 -3.63 -9.94
C ASP A 119 28.40 -4.66 -10.37
N ALA A 120 28.39 -5.85 -9.77
CA ALA A 120 27.36 -6.86 -10.00
C ALA A 120 25.95 -6.37 -9.60
N TRP A 121 25.83 -5.59 -8.52
CA TRP A 121 24.56 -4.97 -8.15
C TRP A 121 24.14 -3.88 -9.13
N LEU A 122 25.08 -3.05 -9.61
CA LEU A 122 24.79 -2.06 -10.65
C LEU A 122 24.32 -2.71 -11.93
N ASP A 123 24.89 -3.85 -12.33
CA ASP A 123 24.43 -4.62 -13.49
C ASP A 123 22.97 -5.10 -13.29
N ARG A 124 22.63 -5.65 -12.09
CA ARG A 124 21.28 -6.13 -11.77
C ARG A 124 20.22 -5.03 -11.83
N VAL A 125 20.56 -3.80 -11.46
CA VAL A 125 19.64 -2.66 -11.55
C VAL A 125 19.70 -1.94 -12.90
N GLY A 126 20.35 -2.52 -13.92
CA GLY A 126 20.44 -1.98 -15.28
C GLY A 126 21.33 -0.73 -15.38
N LEU A 127 22.37 -0.64 -14.54
CA LEU A 127 23.36 0.44 -14.53
C LEU A 127 24.79 -0.06 -14.76
N GLY A 128 24.95 -1.15 -15.52
CA GLY A 128 26.24 -1.68 -15.91
C GLY A 128 27.15 -0.61 -16.53
N GLY A 129 28.43 -0.61 -16.15
CA GLY A 129 29.41 0.36 -16.65
C GLY A 129 29.32 1.78 -16.06
N THR A 130 28.32 2.08 -15.21
CA THR A 130 28.15 3.43 -14.62
C THR A 130 28.85 3.60 -13.27
N GLY A 131 29.54 2.59 -12.78
CA GLY A 131 30.12 2.56 -11.44
C GLY A 131 31.05 3.73 -11.07
N ALA A 132 31.69 4.36 -12.05
CA ALA A 132 32.56 5.53 -11.84
C ALA A 132 31.81 6.86 -11.77
N ARG A 133 30.53 6.92 -12.22
CA ARG A 133 29.76 8.18 -12.22
C ARG A 133 29.45 8.65 -10.81
N MET A 134 29.50 9.96 -10.63
CA MET A 134 29.07 10.63 -9.40
C MET A 134 27.55 10.82 -9.39
N PRO A 135 26.89 10.94 -8.22
CA PRO A 135 25.44 11.15 -8.15
C PRO A 135 24.91 12.29 -9.02
N ARG A 136 25.63 13.41 -9.12
CA ARG A 136 25.28 14.57 -9.97
C ARG A 136 25.28 14.27 -11.49
N GLU A 137 25.89 13.17 -11.90
CA GLU A 137 26.00 12.74 -13.30
C GLU A 137 24.93 11.69 -13.65
N LEU A 138 24.09 11.34 -12.67
CA LEU A 138 23.00 10.38 -12.79
C LEU A 138 21.65 11.10 -12.82
N SER A 139 20.73 10.63 -13.67
CA SER A 139 19.33 11.04 -13.62
C SER A 139 18.68 10.62 -12.28
N GLY A 140 17.54 11.22 -11.92
CA GLY A 140 16.81 10.86 -10.69
C GLY A 140 16.47 9.37 -10.63
N GLY A 141 16.03 8.78 -11.74
CA GLY A 141 15.75 7.35 -11.83
C GLY A 141 17.00 6.47 -11.71
N GLU A 142 18.15 6.90 -12.24
CA GLU A 142 19.43 6.20 -12.05
C GLU A 142 19.90 6.29 -10.59
N GLN A 143 19.75 7.46 -9.95
CA GLN A 143 20.06 7.61 -8.52
C GLN A 143 19.20 6.70 -7.66
N GLN A 144 17.90 6.57 -7.95
CA GLN A 144 17.01 5.66 -7.24
C GLN A 144 17.45 4.20 -7.40
N ARG A 145 17.85 3.78 -8.59
CA ARG A 145 18.38 2.43 -8.84
C ARG A 145 19.69 2.17 -8.09
N VAL A 146 20.60 3.15 -8.02
CA VAL A 146 21.82 3.05 -7.18
C VAL A 146 21.44 2.93 -5.70
N ALA A 147 20.44 3.67 -5.21
CA ALA A 147 20.00 3.59 -3.83
C ALA A 147 19.40 2.20 -3.50
N ILE A 148 18.63 1.61 -4.41
CA ILE A 148 18.13 0.23 -4.29
C ILE A 148 19.30 -0.75 -4.23
N ALA A 149 20.27 -0.66 -5.14
CA ALA A 149 21.47 -1.51 -5.14
C ALA A 149 22.25 -1.38 -3.82
N ARG A 150 22.43 -0.16 -3.31
CA ARG A 150 23.08 0.11 -2.02
C ARG A 150 22.34 -0.52 -0.86
N ALA A 151 21.02 -0.44 -0.85
CA ALA A 151 20.19 -1.02 0.22
C ALA A 151 20.31 -2.54 0.26
N LEU A 152 20.25 -3.19 -0.90
CA LEU A 152 20.25 -4.66 -0.99
C LEU A 152 21.65 -5.26 -0.86
N SER A 153 22.71 -4.56 -1.29
CA SER A 153 24.09 -5.02 -1.14
C SER A 153 24.53 -5.18 0.32
N ALA A 154 23.86 -4.49 1.25
CA ALA A 154 24.13 -4.61 2.68
C ALA A 154 23.63 -5.93 3.30
N SER A 155 22.96 -6.80 2.52
CA SER A 155 22.38 -8.08 2.98
C SER A 155 21.54 -7.94 4.26
N PRO A 156 20.55 -7.04 4.29
CA PRO A 156 19.76 -6.78 5.49
C PRO A 156 18.87 -7.97 5.87
N ARG A 157 18.48 -8.08 7.15
CA ARG A 157 17.49 -9.03 7.63
C ARG A 157 16.06 -8.56 7.32
N VAL A 158 15.86 -7.24 7.33
CA VAL A 158 14.59 -6.60 6.97
C VAL A 158 14.87 -5.41 6.07
N VAL A 159 14.13 -5.30 4.99
CA VAL A 159 14.13 -4.15 4.08
C VAL A 159 12.86 -3.34 4.30
N LEU A 160 13.02 -2.04 4.46
CA LEU A 160 11.92 -1.09 4.52
C LEU A 160 11.98 -0.23 3.26
N LEU A 161 10.89 -0.19 2.51
CA LEU A 161 10.76 0.58 1.27
C LEU A 161 9.71 1.67 1.49
N ASP A 162 10.06 2.94 1.30
CA ASP A 162 9.15 4.07 1.36
C ASP A 162 8.94 4.62 -0.04
N GLU A 163 7.85 4.22 -0.70
CA GLU A 163 7.43 4.62 -2.05
C GLU A 163 8.57 4.50 -3.11
N PRO A 164 9.20 3.32 -3.26
CA PRO A 164 10.45 3.18 -3.99
C PRO A 164 10.34 3.43 -5.51
N LEU A 165 9.13 3.47 -6.07
CA LEU A 165 8.86 3.55 -7.51
C LEU A 165 8.23 4.88 -7.97
N VAL A 166 7.87 5.78 -7.04
CA VAL A 166 7.13 7.03 -7.33
C VAL A 166 7.87 7.98 -8.28
N ALA A 167 9.19 8.04 -8.17
CA ALA A 167 10.01 8.96 -8.98
C ALA A 167 10.39 8.40 -10.37
N LEU A 168 9.84 7.24 -10.75
CA LEU A 168 10.20 6.54 -11.99
C LEU A 168 9.09 6.67 -13.04
N ASP A 169 9.48 6.75 -14.31
CA ASP A 169 8.53 6.60 -15.41
C ASP A 169 7.92 5.19 -15.43
N PRO A 170 6.72 4.99 -16.04
CA PRO A 170 6.01 3.71 -15.97
C PRO A 170 6.79 2.50 -16.51
N VAL A 171 7.64 2.68 -17.54
CA VAL A 171 8.42 1.60 -18.12
C VAL A 171 9.53 1.18 -17.16
N THR A 172 10.29 2.16 -16.67
CA THR A 172 11.34 1.95 -15.67
C THR A 172 10.75 1.38 -14.36
N ALA A 173 9.63 1.91 -13.88
CA ALA A 173 8.94 1.40 -12.69
C ALA A 173 8.56 -0.08 -12.85
N SER A 174 8.06 -0.48 -14.02
CA SER A 174 7.72 -1.88 -14.31
C SER A 174 8.94 -2.81 -14.26
N ALA A 175 10.05 -2.40 -14.87
CA ALA A 175 11.30 -3.16 -14.87
C ALA A 175 11.89 -3.29 -13.44
N ILE A 176 11.91 -2.18 -12.69
CA ILE A 176 12.39 -2.17 -11.30
C ILE A 176 11.48 -2.98 -10.38
N ARG A 177 10.16 -2.96 -10.58
CA ARG A 177 9.21 -3.80 -9.84
C ARG A 177 9.52 -5.29 -10.01
N GLY A 178 9.77 -5.73 -11.25
CA GLY A 178 10.20 -7.10 -11.54
C GLY A 178 11.50 -7.47 -10.82
N MET A 179 12.51 -6.60 -10.91
CA MET A 179 13.80 -6.77 -10.26
C MET A 179 13.66 -6.81 -8.72
N LEU A 180 12.90 -5.87 -8.12
CA LEU A 180 12.66 -5.87 -6.67
C LEU A 180 12.01 -7.17 -6.22
N ARG A 181 11.00 -7.66 -6.93
CA ARG A 181 10.35 -8.94 -6.62
C ARG A 181 11.35 -10.10 -6.60
N GLU A 182 12.27 -10.16 -7.54
CA GLU A 182 13.30 -11.20 -7.61
C GLU A 182 14.34 -11.05 -6.50
N GLN A 183 14.84 -9.83 -6.28
CA GLN A 183 15.93 -9.59 -5.34
C GLN A 183 15.47 -9.58 -3.87
N LEU A 184 14.18 -9.31 -3.62
CA LEU A 184 13.58 -9.36 -2.28
C LEU A 184 13.10 -10.77 -1.92
N ALA A 185 13.06 -11.70 -2.87
CA ALA A 185 12.66 -13.07 -2.60
C ALA A 185 13.49 -13.68 -1.45
N GLY A 186 12.81 -14.12 -0.39
CA GLY A 186 13.45 -14.64 0.82
C GLY A 186 13.97 -13.58 1.80
N THR A 187 13.80 -12.29 1.50
CA THR A 187 14.14 -11.19 2.43
C THR A 187 12.86 -10.58 3.00
N THR A 188 12.73 -10.56 4.33
CA THR A 188 11.57 -9.93 4.98
C THR A 188 11.50 -8.45 4.61
N THR A 189 10.36 -8.01 4.05
CA THR A 189 10.22 -6.66 3.51
C THR A 189 8.93 -6.00 3.98
N VAL A 190 9.01 -4.72 4.33
CA VAL A 190 7.85 -3.85 4.55
C VAL A 190 7.90 -2.75 3.49
N ALA A 191 6.94 -2.74 2.57
CA ALA A 191 6.87 -1.79 1.48
C ALA A 191 5.69 -0.82 1.68
N VAL A 192 5.97 0.46 1.90
CA VAL A 192 4.96 1.51 1.85
C VAL A 192 4.75 1.89 0.39
N THR A 193 3.51 1.88 -0.05
CA THR A 193 3.10 2.35 -1.39
C THR A 193 1.70 2.94 -1.35
N HIS A 194 1.36 3.78 -2.31
CA HIS A 194 0.01 4.25 -2.56
C HIS A 194 -0.57 3.68 -3.88
N ASP A 195 0.19 2.85 -4.59
CA ASP A 195 -0.22 2.21 -5.85
C ASP A 195 -0.62 0.75 -5.60
N ALA A 196 -1.87 0.40 -5.98
CA ALA A 196 -2.38 -0.96 -5.83
C ALA A 196 -1.61 -1.99 -6.68
N GLY A 197 -1.10 -1.57 -7.85
CA GLY A 197 -0.30 -2.41 -8.73
C GLY A 197 1.03 -2.80 -8.08
N ASP A 198 1.67 -1.85 -7.38
CA ASP A 198 2.89 -2.12 -6.63
C ASP A 198 2.63 -3.10 -5.48
N ALA A 199 1.56 -2.89 -4.70
CA ALA A 199 1.19 -3.79 -3.63
C ALA A 199 0.90 -5.21 -4.15
N ILE A 200 0.12 -5.33 -5.25
CA ILE A 200 -0.20 -6.63 -5.87
C ILE A 200 1.05 -7.34 -6.40
N ALA A 201 2.01 -6.60 -6.92
CA ALA A 201 3.20 -7.16 -7.56
C ALA A 201 4.29 -7.57 -6.57
N LEU A 202 4.43 -6.85 -5.46
CA LEU A 202 5.53 -7.00 -4.53
C LEU A 202 5.16 -7.75 -3.25
N ALA A 203 3.90 -7.68 -2.79
CA ALA A 203 3.53 -8.14 -1.45
C ALA A 203 2.50 -9.27 -1.45
N GLU A 204 2.60 -10.13 -0.46
CA GLU A 204 1.64 -11.19 -0.14
C GLU A 204 0.46 -10.65 0.69
N ARG A 205 0.76 -9.79 1.68
CA ARG A 205 -0.22 -9.21 2.60
C ARG A 205 -0.18 -7.70 2.55
N LEU A 206 -1.33 -7.10 2.87
CA LEU A 206 -1.54 -5.66 2.93
C LEU A 206 -2.05 -5.25 4.31
N PHE A 207 -1.42 -4.24 4.89
CA PHE A 207 -1.91 -3.51 6.06
C PHE A 207 -2.37 -2.12 5.62
N VAL A 208 -3.60 -1.78 5.93
CA VAL A 208 -4.14 -0.43 5.66
C VAL A 208 -4.13 0.36 6.95
N VAL A 209 -3.41 1.48 6.95
CA VAL A 209 -3.25 2.36 8.10
C VAL A 209 -4.01 3.66 7.85
N GLU A 210 -4.95 3.99 8.72
CA GLU A 210 -5.68 5.26 8.72
C GLU A 210 -5.67 5.85 10.13
N ALA A 211 -5.48 7.16 10.24
CA ALA A 211 -5.43 7.86 11.52
C ALA A 211 -4.52 7.20 12.58
N GLY A 212 -3.40 6.64 12.14
CA GLY A 212 -2.39 6.02 13.00
C GLY A 212 -2.68 4.60 13.47
N THR A 213 -3.74 3.96 12.97
CA THR A 213 -4.13 2.59 13.35
C THR A 213 -4.33 1.69 12.12
N VAL A 214 -4.16 0.38 12.27
CA VAL A 214 -4.51 -0.58 11.22
C VAL A 214 -6.03 -0.74 11.19
N VAL A 215 -6.65 -0.36 10.05
CA VAL A 215 -8.11 -0.48 9.85
C VAL A 215 -8.50 -1.72 9.07
N GLN A 216 -7.57 -2.30 8.32
CA GLN A 216 -7.78 -3.53 7.56
C GLN A 216 -6.44 -4.21 7.30
N SER A 217 -6.41 -5.55 7.35
CA SER A 217 -5.26 -6.34 6.94
C SER A 217 -5.69 -7.69 6.36
N GLY A 218 -4.85 -8.28 5.49
CA GLY A 218 -5.13 -9.56 4.86
C GLY A 218 -4.32 -9.75 3.58
N GLY A 219 -4.64 -10.76 2.79
CA GLY A 219 -4.07 -10.93 1.45
C GLY A 219 -4.33 -9.71 0.58
N VAL A 220 -3.31 -9.24 -0.18
CA VAL A 220 -3.43 -7.98 -0.97
C VAL A 220 -4.70 -7.96 -1.81
N ARG A 221 -4.95 -9.04 -2.56
CA ARG A 221 -6.12 -9.14 -3.45
C ARG A 221 -7.45 -9.21 -2.70
N GLU A 222 -7.44 -9.79 -1.49
CA GLU A 222 -8.62 -9.90 -0.63
C GLU A 222 -9.01 -8.51 -0.10
N VAL A 223 -8.05 -7.77 0.46
CA VAL A 223 -8.25 -6.40 0.98
C VAL A 223 -8.76 -5.48 -0.13
N LEU A 224 -8.16 -5.53 -1.33
CA LEU A 224 -8.57 -4.69 -2.46
C LEU A 224 -9.94 -5.08 -3.04
N ARG A 225 -10.36 -6.34 -2.91
CA ARG A 225 -11.70 -6.80 -3.38
C ARG A 225 -12.83 -6.51 -2.40
N ALA A 226 -12.49 -6.34 -1.12
CA ALA A 226 -13.46 -6.11 -0.06
C ALA A 226 -13.05 -4.89 0.80
N PRO A 227 -13.02 -3.67 0.21
CA PRO A 227 -12.51 -2.47 0.86
C PRO A 227 -13.37 -2.08 2.07
N ALA A 228 -12.76 -2.12 3.27
CA ALA A 228 -13.42 -1.71 4.50
C ALA A 228 -13.56 -0.19 4.64
N SER A 229 -12.71 0.59 3.97
CA SER A 229 -12.71 2.05 4.02
C SER A 229 -12.89 2.71 2.65
N ALA A 230 -13.20 4.01 2.64
CA ALA A 230 -13.29 4.80 1.42
C ALA A 230 -11.92 4.94 0.74
N PHE A 231 -10.84 4.98 1.52
CA PHE A 231 -9.48 5.03 0.99
C PHE A 231 -9.14 3.76 0.19
N VAL A 232 -9.39 2.57 0.74
CA VAL A 232 -9.14 1.30 0.04
C VAL A 232 -10.01 1.18 -1.20
N ALA A 233 -11.29 1.60 -1.13
CA ALA A 233 -12.18 1.61 -2.29
C ALA A 233 -11.65 2.49 -3.41
N SER A 234 -11.13 3.69 -3.07
CA SER A 234 -10.53 4.61 -4.04
C SER A 234 -9.31 4.01 -4.74
N ILE A 235 -8.40 3.39 -3.98
CA ILE A 235 -7.19 2.75 -4.54
C ILE A 235 -7.54 1.53 -5.40
N ALA A 236 -8.56 0.77 -4.99
CA ALA A 236 -9.05 -0.40 -5.72
C ALA A 236 -9.91 -0.04 -6.94
N ASP A 237 -10.14 1.25 -7.19
CA ASP A 237 -11.06 1.76 -8.22
C ASP A 237 -12.46 1.14 -8.11
N MET A 238 -13.04 1.20 -6.91
CA MET A 238 -14.34 0.63 -6.59
C MET A 238 -15.31 1.67 -6.03
N ASN A 239 -16.58 1.53 -6.37
CA ASN A 239 -17.66 2.17 -5.64
C ASN A 239 -17.78 1.55 -4.24
N ARG A 240 -17.99 2.37 -3.23
CA ARG A 240 -18.33 1.95 -1.87
C ARG A 240 -19.46 2.81 -1.34
N MET A 241 -20.63 2.21 -1.22
CA MET A 241 -21.85 2.87 -0.74
C MET A 241 -22.18 2.39 0.67
N PRO A 242 -22.07 3.25 1.70
CA PRO A 242 -22.44 2.90 3.07
C PRO A 242 -23.95 2.73 3.19
N GLY A 243 -24.38 1.81 4.05
CA GLY A 243 -25.76 1.50 4.32
C GLY A 243 -25.92 0.48 5.45
N VAL A 244 -27.03 -0.20 5.50
CA VAL A 244 -27.35 -1.20 6.52
C VAL A 244 -27.95 -2.46 5.91
N ALA A 245 -27.78 -3.58 6.59
CA ALA A 245 -28.50 -4.80 6.28
C ALA A 245 -30.00 -4.65 6.60
N ALA A 246 -30.87 -5.04 5.71
CA ALA A 246 -32.31 -5.08 5.92
C ALA A 246 -32.95 -6.18 5.08
N ARG A 247 -33.57 -7.17 5.72
CA ARG A 247 -34.31 -8.27 5.08
C ARG A 247 -33.50 -9.04 4.02
N GLY A 248 -32.24 -9.35 4.33
CA GLY A 248 -31.36 -10.09 3.42
C GLY A 248 -30.75 -9.26 2.29
N ALA A 249 -30.96 -7.94 2.26
CA ALA A 249 -30.42 -7.01 1.28
C ALA A 249 -29.63 -5.88 1.95
N TRP A 250 -28.84 -5.16 1.19
CA TRP A 250 -28.27 -3.89 1.58
C TRP A 250 -29.24 -2.75 1.29
N ARG A 251 -29.38 -1.82 2.22
CA ARG A 251 -30.21 -0.60 2.05
C ARG A 251 -29.36 0.65 2.29
N GLY A 252 -29.32 1.53 1.32
CA GLY A 252 -28.69 2.85 1.39
C GLY A 252 -29.57 3.91 2.03
N ALA A 253 -28.95 5.01 2.45
CA ALA A 253 -29.62 6.14 3.14
C ALA A 253 -30.71 6.83 2.28
N ALA A 254 -30.55 6.85 0.96
CA ALA A 254 -31.57 7.42 0.04
C ALA A 254 -32.59 6.37 -0.46
N GLY A 255 -32.71 5.24 0.26
CA GLY A 255 -33.70 4.21 -0.07
C GLY A 255 -33.30 3.22 -1.15
N GLN A 256 -32.06 3.27 -1.63
CA GLN A 256 -31.53 2.26 -2.56
C GLN A 256 -31.56 0.88 -1.90
N VAL A 257 -31.88 -0.15 -2.69
CA VAL A 257 -31.87 -1.55 -2.24
C VAL A 257 -31.04 -2.36 -3.22
N LEU A 258 -30.02 -3.05 -2.71
CA LEU A 258 -29.19 -3.95 -3.50
C LEU A 258 -29.17 -5.34 -2.87
N THR A 259 -29.25 -6.35 -3.72
CA THR A 259 -29.02 -7.76 -3.38
C THR A 259 -27.65 -8.19 -3.90
N SER A 260 -27.12 -9.25 -3.33
CA SER A 260 -25.87 -9.87 -3.78
C SER A 260 -26.10 -11.37 -3.98
N ALA A 261 -25.46 -11.91 -5.02
CA ALA A 261 -25.43 -13.36 -5.25
C ALA A 261 -24.21 -14.03 -4.53
N ASP A 262 -23.33 -13.24 -3.89
CA ASP A 262 -22.21 -13.74 -3.13
C ASP A 262 -22.64 -14.27 -1.76
N ALA A 263 -22.29 -15.52 -1.44
CA ALA A 263 -22.71 -16.18 -0.20
C ALA A 263 -22.27 -15.45 1.09
N ALA A 264 -21.05 -14.91 1.10
CA ALA A 264 -20.53 -14.16 2.25
C ALA A 264 -21.31 -12.85 2.44
N SER A 265 -21.62 -12.15 1.35
CA SER A 265 -22.42 -10.92 1.35
C SER A 265 -23.85 -11.20 1.84
N THR A 266 -24.45 -12.30 1.38
CA THR A 266 -25.81 -12.71 1.80
C THR A 266 -25.84 -13.04 3.29
N ALA A 267 -24.81 -13.72 3.80
CA ALA A 267 -24.70 -14.01 5.23
C ALA A 267 -24.58 -12.72 6.08
N LEU A 268 -23.82 -11.73 5.63
CA LEU A 268 -23.71 -10.42 6.29
C LEU A 268 -25.05 -9.67 6.29
N ALA A 269 -25.82 -9.76 5.20
CA ALA A 269 -27.10 -9.07 5.07
C ALA A 269 -28.26 -9.76 5.84
N ALA A 270 -28.06 -10.95 6.39
CA ALA A 270 -29.06 -11.66 7.18
C ALA A 270 -29.34 -11.00 8.55
N GLY A 271 -28.40 -10.21 9.09
CA GLY A 271 -28.55 -9.50 10.35
C GLY A 271 -29.11 -8.10 10.14
N ASP A 272 -30.40 -7.87 10.41
CA ASP A 272 -31.00 -6.54 10.24
C ASP A 272 -30.31 -5.47 11.10
N GLY A 273 -30.10 -4.29 10.51
CA GLY A 273 -29.50 -3.13 11.18
C GLY A 273 -27.96 -3.15 11.25
N VAL A 274 -27.30 -4.21 10.79
CA VAL A 274 -25.83 -4.26 10.72
C VAL A 274 -25.33 -3.26 9.70
N GLY A 275 -24.34 -2.44 10.08
CA GLY A 275 -23.68 -1.49 9.18
C GLY A 275 -22.92 -2.22 8.07
N LEU A 276 -23.30 -1.99 6.84
CA LEU A 276 -22.69 -2.59 5.64
C LEU A 276 -22.31 -1.52 4.62
N ALA A 277 -21.35 -1.82 3.77
CA ALA A 277 -21.15 -1.09 2.54
C ALA A 277 -21.34 -2.01 1.33
N ALA A 278 -22.07 -1.55 0.33
CA ALA A 278 -22.12 -2.19 -0.98
C ALA A 278 -20.90 -1.76 -1.79
N VAL A 279 -20.19 -2.73 -2.35
CA VAL A 279 -18.92 -2.54 -3.06
C VAL A 279 -19.02 -3.19 -4.44
N PHE A 280 -18.63 -2.43 -5.48
CA PHE A 280 -18.68 -2.87 -6.87
C PHE A 280 -17.84 -1.95 -7.76
N ARG A 281 -17.49 -2.41 -8.96
CA ARG A 281 -16.70 -1.61 -9.90
C ARG A 281 -17.58 -0.63 -10.69
N PRO A 282 -17.11 0.58 -11.01
CA PRO A 282 -17.81 1.50 -11.88
C PRO A 282 -18.16 0.89 -13.26
N GLY A 283 -17.26 0.07 -13.82
CA GLY A 283 -17.49 -0.61 -15.10
C GLY A 283 -18.53 -1.74 -15.09
N ASP A 284 -18.95 -2.22 -13.90
CA ASP A 284 -20.02 -3.21 -13.75
C ASP A 284 -21.42 -2.56 -13.68
N VAL A 285 -21.48 -1.22 -13.52
CA VAL A 285 -22.73 -0.45 -13.46
C VAL A 285 -23.19 -0.08 -14.88
N ARG A 286 -24.48 -0.08 -15.11
CA ARG A 286 -25.11 0.33 -16.37
C ARG A 286 -26.11 1.45 -16.13
N ILE A 287 -26.24 2.36 -17.11
CA ILE A 287 -27.33 3.34 -17.16
C ILE A 287 -28.53 2.65 -17.81
N VAL A 288 -29.70 2.72 -17.16
CA VAL A 288 -30.95 2.11 -17.61
C VAL A 288 -32.07 3.15 -17.67
N GLY A 289 -33.16 2.85 -18.37
CA GLY A 289 -34.24 3.81 -18.58
C GLY A 289 -35.23 3.92 -17.41
N ALA A 290 -35.28 2.94 -16.50
CA ALA A 290 -36.27 2.88 -15.42
C ALA A 290 -35.83 2.05 -14.24
N ALA A 291 -36.60 2.12 -13.15
CA ALA A 291 -36.42 1.28 -11.96
C ALA A 291 -36.54 -0.21 -12.28
N GLY A 292 -35.77 -1.03 -11.55
CA GLY A 292 -35.75 -2.49 -11.69
C GLY A 292 -35.01 -3.13 -10.50
N GLU A 293 -34.79 -4.42 -10.59
CA GLU A 293 -33.98 -5.13 -9.59
C GLU A 293 -32.55 -4.59 -9.60
N ASN A 294 -32.00 -4.36 -8.40
CA ASN A 294 -30.68 -3.73 -8.19
C ASN A 294 -30.48 -2.45 -9.02
N ALA A 295 -31.57 -1.68 -9.21
CA ALA A 295 -31.54 -0.37 -9.85
C ALA A 295 -31.82 0.75 -8.84
N TRP A 296 -31.15 1.88 -9.00
CA TRP A 296 -31.33 3.06 -8.16
C TRP A 296 -31.21 4.34 -8.95
N SER A 297 -31.92 5.37 -8.50
CA SER A 297 -31.79 6.71 -9.08
C SER A 297 -30.64 7.46 -8.43
N ALA A 298 -29.87 8.20 -9.24
CA ALA A 298 -28.77 9.03 -8.79
C ALA A 298 -28.62 10.26 -9.69
N THR A 299 -28.16 11.37 -9.13
CA THR A 299 -27.94 12.62 -9.88
C THR A 299 -26.48 12.73 -10.26
N VAL A 300 -26.19 13.11 -11.50
CA VAL A 300 -24.83 13.34 -12.01
C VAL A 300 -24.21 14.54 -11.32
N VAL A 301 -23.03 14.34 -10.73
CA VAL A 301 -22.24 15.40 -10.08
C VAL A 301 -20.98 15.75 -10.85
N GLY A 302 -20.56 14.92 -11.80
CA GLY A 302 -19.40 15.19 -12.64
C GLY A 302 -19.22 14.15 -13.73
N VAL A 303 -18.54 14.54 -14.80
CA VAL A 303 -18.15 13.65 -15.90
C VAL A 303 -16.67 13.84 -16.17
N GLU A 304 -15.91 12.76 -16.08
CA GLU A 304 -14.46 12.74 -16.25
C GLU A 304 -14.09 11.91 -17.47
N PRO A 305 -13.31 12.44 -18.44
CA PRO A 305 -12.84 11.65 -19.56
C PRO A 305 -11.90 10.54 -19.07
N THR A 306 -12.00 9.35 -19.66
CA THR A 306 -11.10 8.21 -19.44
C THR A 306 -10.52 7.73 -20.77
N LEU A 307 -9.51 6.86 -20.75
CA LEU A 307 -8.92 6.31 -21.98
C LEU A 307 -9.91 5.51 -22.82
N SER A 308 -10.96 4.96 -22.21
CA SER A 308 -11.95 4.08 -22.86
C SER A 308 -13.35 4.72 -22.98
N GLY A 309 -13.51 6.02 -22.65
CA GLY A 309 -14.79 6.72 -22.66
C GLY A 309 -14.88 7.80 -21.61
N ALA A 310 -15.84 7.71 -20.70
CA ALA A 310 -16.04 8.64 -19.61
C ALA A 310 -16.45 7.93 -18.32
N ARG A 311 -16.06 8.48 -17.18
CA ARG A 311 -16.57 8.15 -15.86
C ARG A 311 -17.60 9.18 -15.43
N VAL A 312 -18.83 8.76 -15.28
CA VAL A 312 -19.92 9.59 -14.76
C VAL A 312 -19.99 9.40 -13.26
N ARG A 313 -19.66 10.45 -12.50
CA ARG A 313 -19.81 10.49 -11.05
C ARG A 313 -21.22 10.92 -10.70
N THR A 314 -21.82 10.23 -9.76
CA THR A 314 -23.17 10.52 -9.29
C THR A 314 -23.22 10.65 -7.75
N THR A 315 -24.35 11.09 -7.23
CA THR A 315 -24.62 11.14 -5.79
C THR A 315 -24.60 9.74 -5.12
N ALA A 316 -24.64 8.66 -5.91
CA ALA A 316 -24.72 7.29 -5.42
C ALA A 316 -23.87 6.34 -6.29
N GLY A 317 -22.55 6.58 -6.29
CA GLY A 317 -21.58 5.80 -7.03
C GLY A 317 -21.20 6.39 -8.39
N ALA A 318 -20.24 5.75 -9.06
CA ALA A 318 -19.76 6.10 -10.38
C ALA A 318 -20.09 4.99 -11.39
N VAL A 319 -20.21 5.34 -12.66
CA VAL A 319 -20.39 4.41 -13.78
C VAL A 319 -19.43 4.76 -14.92
N ASP A 320 -18.76 3.76 -15.48
CA ASP A 320 -17.91 3.91 -16.66
C ASP A 320 -18.73 3.64 -17.93
N VAL A 321 -18.69 4.60 -18.86
CA VAL A 321 -19.42 4.53 -20.13
C VAL A 321 -18.48 4.78 -21.31
N ARG A 322 -18.74 4.17 -22.46
CA ARG A 322 -17.91 4.36 -23.66
C ARG A 322 -18.18 5.72 -24.31
N GLU A 323 -19.43 6.10 -24.37
CA GLU A 323 -19.91 7.38 -24.92
C GLU A 323 -20.97 7.92 -23.99
N THR A 324 -21.03 9.24 -23.81
CA THR A 324 -22.07 9.86 -22.98
C THR A 324 -22.49 11.21 -23.50
N SER A 325 -23.79 11.44 -23.50
CA SER A 325 -24.42 12.75 -23.66
C SER A 325 -24.94 13.32 -22.33
N VAL A 326 -24.56 12.68 -21.21
CA VAL A 326 -25.07 12.97 -19.87
C VAL A 326 -24.49 14.28 -19.36
N SER A 327 -25.35 15.09 -18.74
CA SER A 327 -24.99 16.40 -18.19
C SER A 327 -25.02 16.41 -16.66
N VAL A 328 -24.21 17.27 -16.06
CA VAL A 328 -24.24 17.50 -14.60
C VAL A 328 -25.62 18.01 -14.18
N GLY A 329 -26.17 17.44 -13.11
CA GLY A 329 -27.52 17.72 -12.61
C GLY A 329 -28.60 16.77 -13.18
N GLU A 330 -28.29 15.98 -14.18
CA GLU A 330 -29.23 14.99 -14.77
C GLU A 330 -29.47 13.83 -13.79
N ALA A 331 -30.71 13.38 -13.68
CA ALA A 331 -31.09 12.20 -12.91
C ALA A 331 -31.01 10.95 -13.80
N LEU A 332 -30.28 9.95 -13.35
CA LEU A 332 -30.09 8.68 -14.05
C LEU A 332 -30.62 7.52 -13.22
N TRP A 333 -31.08 6.49 -13.90
CA TRP A 333 -31.24 5.17 -13.30
C TRP A 333 -29.98 4.35 -13.57
N LEU A 334 -29.36 3.88 -12.50
CA LEU A 334 -28.19 3.01 -12.51
C LEU A 334 -28.63 1.60 -12.11
N GLN A 335 -28.05 0.59 -12.71
CA GLN A 335 -28.34 -0.81 -12.41
C GLN A 335 -27.05 -1.63 -12.34
N ILE A 336 -27.01 -2.65 -11.49
CA ILE A 336 -25.92 -3.60 -11.38
C ILE A 336 -26.44 -5.03 -11.22
N ASP A 337 -25.72 -5.99 -11.82
CA ASP A 337 -25.96 -7.41 -11.62
C ASP A 337 -25.67 -7.81 -10.15
N PRO A 338 -26.58 -8.53 -9.46
CA PRO A 338 -26.34 -9.06 -8.12
C PRO A 338 -25.04 -9.87 -7.97
N ALA A 339 -24.58 -10.54 -9.03
CA ALA A 339 -23.33 -11.28 -9.03
C ALA A 339 -22.06 -10.38 -8.97
N ARG A 340 -22.21 -9.09 -9.23
CA ARG A 340 -21.13 -8.09 -9.22
C ARG A 340 -21.08 -7.23 -7.96
N VAL A 341 -22.08 -7.36 -7.09
CA VAL A 341 -22.17 -6.62 -5.82
C VAL A 341 -21.62 -7.48 -4.70
N ARG A 342 -20.82 -6.87 -3.83
CA ARG A 342 -20.38 -7.46 -2.57
C ARG A 342 -20.76 -6.55 -1.41
N PHE A 343 -21.08 -7.15 -0.27
CA PHE A 343 -21.28 -6.43 0.98
C PHE A 343 -20.06 -6.65 1.88
N VAL A 344 -19.61 -5.58 2.49
CA VAL A 344 -18.52 -5.60 3.48
C VAL A 344 -19.03 -4.96 4.77
N ALA A 345 -18.60 -5.50 5.90
CA ALA A 345 -18.93 -4.91 7.20
C ALA A 345 -18.28 -3.51 7.31
N VAL A 346 -19.03 -2.56 7.84
CA VAL A 346 -18.47 -1.25 8.21
C VAL A 346 -18.02 -1.37 9.66
N PRO A 347 -16.73 -1.13 9.97
CA PRO A 347 -16.27 -1.08 11.35
C PRO A 347 -17.13 -0.10 12.14
N ALA A 348 -17.52 -0.49 13.36
CA ALA A 348 -18.19 0.44 14.25
C ALA A 348 -17.24 1.64 14.46
N THR A 349 -17.69 2.84 14.10
CA THR A 349 -16.98 4.06 14.46
C THR A 349 -16.90 4.12 15.97
N SER A 350 -15.69 3.90 16.52
CA SER A 350 -15.40 4.25 17.92
C SER A 350 -15.66 5.75 18.06
N GLY A 351 -16.75 6.10 18.73
CA GLY A 351 -17.14 7.47 19.04
C GLY A 351 -16.16 8.14 19.98
#